data_24dc8c65db6ccce06ef848b5f3485713
#
_entry.id   24dc8c65db6ccce06ef848b5f3485713
#
_cell.length_a   1.000
_cell.length_b   1.000
_cell.length_c   1.000
_cell.angle_alpha   90.00
_cell.angle_beta   90.00
_cell.angle_gamma   90.00
#
_symmetry.space_group_name_H-M   'P 1'
#
loop_
_entity.id
_entity.type
_entity.pdbx_description
1 polymer ?
#
loop_
_entity_poly.entity_id
_entity_poly.type
_entity_poly.pdbx_seq_one_letter_code
_entity_poly.pdbx_strand_id
1 'polypeptide(L)'
;RHRESRFCGRLVGYGLRPDPPYGIPRAKVGAVFPTECPMPIQTLSGPGYLAAGLRLILSPGLRRFVLLPLTVNLLLFVALIVLAVQQFGFWVEALMPTLPQWLAFLEYLLWPLFVALVLLILFFGFTLLANLIAAPFNGFLAEKVEAVVRGRDVAPPFSWGELLAMIPRTLGRELRKLAYLLPRALALLVLSLIPGLNLLAAPLWLLFGVWMMAVQYIDYPADNHKMGWDDMLAWLRAKRWQSLGFGAATYAALLVPGLNILLMPAAVAGATVFWVREDGASRLVVASR
;
A
#
# COMPACT_ATOMS: atom_id res chain seq x y z
N ARG A 1 -34.19 -8.40 11.81
CA ARG A 1 -33.94 -7.01 12.33
C ARG A 1 -34.28 -6.82 13.80
N HIS A 2 -35.11 -7.69 14.42
CA HIS A 2 -35.56 -7.53 15.83
C HIS A 2 -34.73 -8.35 16.86
N ARG A 3 -33.71 -9.13 16.46
CA ARG A 3 -32.86 -9.91 17.39
C ARG A 3 -31.58 -9.22 17.79
N GLU A 4 -31.10 -8.28 17.00
CA GLU A 4 -29.82 -7.58 17.24
C GLU A 4 -29.93 -6.44 18.27
N SER A 5 -31.11 -5.82 18.39
CA SER A 5 -31.32 -4.75 19.36
C SER A 5 -31.33 -5.22 20.82
N ARG A 6 -31.56 -6.51 21.08
CA ARG A 6 -31.61 -7.07 22.45
C ARG A 6 -30.20 -7.44 22.99
N PHE A 7 -29.18 -7.54 22.15
CA PHE A 7 -27.84 -7.88 22.61
C PHE A 7 -27.07 -6.65 23.10
N CYS A 8 -27.33 -5.48 22.53
CA CYS A 8 -26.72 -4.21 22.93
C CYS A 8 -27.25 -3.72 24.29
N GLY A 9 -28.50 -3.98 24.64
CA GLY A 9 -29.13 -3.56 25.90
C GLY A 9 -28.64 -4.31 27.17
N ARG A 10 -27.95 -5.44 27.00
CA ARG A 10 -27.53 -6.26 28.15
C ARG A 10 -26.09 -5.97 28.62
N LEU A 11 -25.28 -5.25 27.88
CA LEU A 11 -23.91 -4.88 28.24
C LEU A 11 -23.79 -3.51 28.93
N VAL A 12 -24.86 -2.72 28.97
CA VAL A 12 -24.91 -1.40 29.65
C VAL A 12 -25.16 -1.51 31.15
N GLY A 13 -25.44 -2.71 31.67
CA GLY A 13 -25.82 -2.95 33.06
C GLY A 13 -24.69 -3.12 34.09
N TYR A 14 -23.42 -3.11 33.70
CA TYR A 14 -22.30 -3.14 34.65
C TYR A 14 -21.67 -1.75 34.74
N GLY A 15 -22.19 -1.01 35.73
CA GLY A 15 -21.73 0.31 36.07
C GLY A 15 -20.27 0.36 36.57
N LEU A 16 -19.79 1.58 36.60
CA LEU A 16 -18.56 2.14 37.15
C LEU A 16 -17.56 2.59 36.06
N ARG A 17 -17.74 3.80 35.58
CA ARG A 17 -16.67 4.64 35.13
C ARG A 17 -16.61 5.87 36.05
N PRO A 18 -15.50 6.12 36.74
CA PRO A 18 -15.23 7.44 37.28
C PRO A 18 -14.87 8.37 36.10
N ASP A 19 -15.54 9.52 36.04
CA ASP A 19 -15.25 10.58 35.07
C ASP A 19 -13.81 11.07 35.25
N PRO A 20 -13.04 11.30 34.16
CA PRO A 20 -11.73 11.89 34.24
C PRO A 20 -11.84 13.36 34.69
N PRO A 21 -10.92 13.88 35.53
CA PRO A 21 -11.03 15.19 36.19
C PRO A 21 -10.68 16.38 35.28
N TYR A 22 -10.67 16.27 33.98
CA TYR A 22 -10.43 17.38 33.07
C TYR A 22 -11.59 17.57 32.11
N GLY A 23 -12.40 18.62 32.38
CA GLY A 23 -13.52 19.02 31.54
C GLY A 23 -13.05 19.54 30.18
N ILE A 24 -13.13 18.69 29.15
CA ILE A 24 -13.04 19.07 27.74
C ILE A 24 -14.46 19.13 27.17
N PRO A 25 -14.87 20.23 26.51
CA PRO A 25 -16.24 20.36 25.99
C PRO A 25 -16.52 19.32 24.91
N ARG A 26 -17.58 18.54 25.09
CA ARG A 26 -18.17 17.64 24.09
C ARG A 26 -18.79 18.40 22.91
N ALA A 27 -18.01 19.13 22.14
CA ALA A 27 -18.55 19.85 20.99
C ALA A 27 -17.76 19.50 19.72
N LYS A 28 -18.46 18.80 18.80
CA LYS A 28 -18.15 18.63 17.36
C LYS A 28 -17.41 17.38 16.88
N VAL A 29 -17.61 16.22 17.46
CA VAL A 29 -17.25 14.95 16.80
C VAL A 29 -18.48 14.18 16.28
N GLY A 30 -19.66 14.76 16.34
CA GLY A 30 -20.92 14.10 16.12
C GLY A 30 -21.46 14.12 14.68
N ALA A 31 -20.69 13.79 13.64
CA ALA A 31 -21.31 13.73 12.30
C ALA A 31 -20.74 12.74 11.29
N VAL A 32 -19.80 11.86 11.61
CA VAL A 32 -19.22 10.97 10.60
C VAL A 32 -19.46 9.49 10.86
N PHE A 33 -19.70 9.09 12.11
CA PHE A 33 -20.13 7.72 12.41
C PHE A 33 -21.24 7.77 13.48
N PRO A 34 -22.33 6.99 13.34
CA PRO A 34 -23.27 6.82 14.43
C PRO A 34 -22.49 6.27 15.64
N THR A 35 -22.62 6.95 16.78
CA THR A 35 -22.01 6.62 18.07
C THR A 35 -22.59 5.32 18.68
N GLU A 36 -22.96 4.36 17.87
CA GLU A 36 -23.62 3.14 18.28
C GLU A 36 -22.76 1.93 17.99
N CYS A 37 -22.27 1.35 19.05
CA CYS A 37 -21.54 0.08 19.17
C CYS A 37 -20.17 0.04 18.49
N PRO A 38 -19.10 -0.32 19.22
CA PRO A 38 -17.89 -0.80 18.57
C PRO A 38 -18.30 -1.95 17.66
N MET A 39 -18.04 -1.82 16.37
CA MET A 39 -18.36 -2.87 15.39
C MET A 39 -17.82 -4.20 15.94
N PRO A 40 -18.65 -5.26 16.00
CA PRO A 40 -18.15 -6.55 16.46
C PRO A 40 -16.89 -6.88 15.68
N ILE A 41 -15.85 -7.35 16.37
CA ILE A 41 -14.56 -7.76 15.79
C ILE A 41 -14.83 -9.02 14.97
N GLN A 42 -15.55 -8.88 13.86
CA GLN A 42 -15.71 -9.93 12.88
C GLN A 42 -14.53 -9.84 11.92
N THR A 43 -13.75 -10.90 11.87
CA THR A 43 -12.74 -11.07 10.83
C THR A 43 -13.45 -11.02 9.49
N LEU A 44 -12.99 -10.12 8.61
CA LEU A 44 -13.51 -10.03 7.25
C LEU A 44 -12.81 -11.09 6.37
N SER A 45 -13.47 -11.45 5.27
CA SER A 45 -12.77 -12.16 4.20
C SER A 45 -11.68 -11.26 3.59
N GLY A 46 -10.67 -11.86 2.97
CA GLY A 46 -9.59 -11.09 2.31
C GLY A 46 -10.10 -9.95 1.41
N PRO A 47 -11.04 -10.21 0.47
CA PRO A 47 -11.67 -9.15 -0.33
C PRO A 47 -12.45 -8.12 0.49
N GLY A 48 -13.04 -8.53 1.61
CA GLY A 48 -13.77 -7.64 2.52
C GLY A 48 -12.88 -6.57 3.14
N TYR A 49 -11.61 -6.88 3.41
CA TYR A 49 -10.63 -5.89 3.90
C TYR A 49 -10.34 -4.82 2.86
N LEU A 50 -10.16 -5.19 1.58
CA LEU A 50 -9.96 -4.22 0.49
C LEU A 50 -11.19 -3.31 0.33
N ALA A 51 -12.39 -3.88 0.34
CA ALA A 51 -13.63 -3.12 0.25
C ALA A 51 -13.83 -2.16 1.43
N ALA A 52 -13.44 -2.58 2.65
CA ALA A 52 -13.45 -1.70 3.83
C ALA A 52 -12.44 -0.54 3.65
N GLY A 53 -11.24 -0.83 3.14
CA GLY A 53 -10.24 0.19 2.82
C GLY A 53 -10.76 1.21 1.82
N LEU A 54 -11.37 0.76 0.72
CA LEU A 54 -11.94 1.63 -0.30
C LEU A 54 -13.03 2.56 0.28
N ARG A 55 -13.90 2.05 1.13
CA ARG A 55 -14.91 2.87 1.81
C ARG A 55 -14.29 3.91 2.74
N LEU A 56 -13.24 3.54 3.47
CA LEU A 56 -12.55 4.43 4.42
C LEU A 56 -11.86 5.59 3.71
N ILE A 57 -11.15 5.36 2.61
CA ILE A 57 -10.45 6.44 1.88
C ILE A 57 -11.42 7.45 1.26
N LEU A 58 -12.67 7.05 1.00
CA LEU A 58 -13.72 7.94 0.48
C LEU A 58 -14.37 8.76 1.60
N SER A 59 -14.09 8.48 2.88
CA SER A 59 -14.65 9.23 4.00
C SER A 59 -14.05 10.65 4.08
N PRO A 60 -14.84 11.66 4.51
CA PRO A 60 -14.39 13.06 4.51
C PRO A 60 -13.11 13.32 5.30
N GLY A 61 -12.85 12.55 6.37
CA GLY A 61 -11.68 12.71 7.22
C GLY A 61 -10.36 12.24 6.60
N LEU A 62 -10.41 11.25 5.70
CA LEU A 62 -9.23 10.61 5.13
C LEU A 62 -8.90 11.05 3.70
N ARG A 63 -9.85 11.67 2.97
CA ARG A 63 -9.65 12.09 1.57
C ARG A 63 -8.40 12.95 1.36
N ARG A 64 -8.11 13.87 2.27
CA ARG A 64 -6.93 14.74 2.18
C ARG A 64 -5.61 13.96 2.20
N PHE A 65 -5.55 12.87 2.96
CA PHE A 65 -4.36 12.01 3.05
C PHE A 65 -4.17 11.11 1.83
N VAL A 66 -5.21 10.96 1.02
CA VAL A 66 -5.17 10.27 -0.29
C VAL A 66 -4.84 11.26 -1.40
N LEU A 67 -5.48 12.45 -1.39
CA LEU A 67 -5.30 13.44 -2.43
C LEU A 67 -3.90 14.06 -2.41
N LEU A 68 -3.31 14.27 -1.23
CA LEU A 68 -1.98 14.89 -1.11
C LEU A 68 -0.89 14.10 -1.84
N PRO A 69 -0.67 12.80 -1.57
CA PRO A 69 0.35 12.03 -2.30
C PRO A 69 0.00 11.88 -3.79
N LEU A 70 -1.27 11.79 -4.14
CA LEU A 70 -1.70 11.73 -5.53
C LEU A 70 -1.34 13.02 -6.30
N THR A 71 -1.57 14.18 -5.67
CA THR A 71 -1.22 15.49 -6.25
C THR A 71 0.31 15.63 -6.37
N VAL A 72 1.06 15.26 -5.34
CA VAL A 72 2.53 15.29 -5.37
C VAL A 72 3.07 14.40 -6.49
N ASN A 73 2.56 13.17 -6.64
CA ASN A 73 2.96 12.27 -7.72
C ASN A 73 2.59 12.82 -9.10
N LEU A 74 1.42 13.43 -9.25
CA LEU A 74 1.01 14.05 -10.51
C LEU A 74 1.92 15.24 -10.88
N LEU A 75 2.22 16.10 -9.93
CA LEU A 75 3.13 17.25 -10.15
C LEU A 75 4.54 16.78 -10.50
N LEU A 76 5.05 15.76 -9.80
CA LEU A 76 6.33 15.15 -10.10
C LEU A 76 6.35 14.55 -11.50
N PHE A 77 5.30 13.83 -11.89
CA PHE A 77 5.17 13.24 -13.22
C PHE A 77 5.20 14.31 -14.32
N VAL A 78 4.42 15.37 -14.17
CA VAL A 78 4.40 16.50 -15.11
C VAL A 78 5.78 17.16 -15.17
N ALA A 79 6.41 17.42 -14.03
CA ALA A 79 7.73 18.04 -13.98
C ALA A 79 8.79 17.17 -14.68
N LEU A 80 8.79 15.86 -14.45
CA LEU A 80 9.73 14.94 -15.10
C LEU A 80 9.50 14.83 -16.61
N ILE A 81 8.24 14.83 -17.07
CA ILE A 81 7.94 14.87 -18.51
C ILE A 81 8.47 16.17 -19.14
N VAL A 82 8.20 17.31 -18.51
CA VAL A 82 8.68 18.61 -19.02
C VAL A 82 10.22 18.62 -19.10
N LEU A 83 10.89 18.18 -18.02
CA LEU A 83 12.35 18.07 -18.00
C LEU A 83 12.89 17.09 -19.06
N ALA A 84 12.24 15.94 -19.21
CA ALA A 84 12.63 14.93 -20.20
C ALA A 84 12.52 15.49 -21.62
N VAL A 85 11.39 16.17 -21.94
CA VAL A 85 11.19 16.78 -23.27
C VAL A 85 12.20 17.90 -23.53
N GLN A 86 12.47 18.75 -22.53
CA GLN A 86 13.42 19.86 -22.68
C GLN A 86 14.87 19.38 -22.85
N GLN A 87 15.26 18.30 -22.16
CA GLN A 87 16.62 17.78 -22.18
C GLN A 87 16.85 16.67 -23.22
N PHE A 88 15.79 16.23 -23.91
CA PHE A 88 15.86 15.09 -24.81
C PHE A 88 16.86 15.28 -25.94
N GLY A 89 16.88 16.46 -26.57
CA GLY A 89 17.83 16.79 -27.63
C GLY A 89 19.29 16.70 -27.15
N PHE A 90 19.59 17.28 -25.98
CA PHE A 90 20.92 17.23 -25.38
C PHE A 90 21.35 15.78 -25.08
N TRP A 91 20.48 14.93 -24.56
CA TRP A 91 20.80 13.53 -24.27
C TRP A 91 21.02 12.71 -25.54
N VAL A 92 20.21 12.98 -26.58
CA VAL A 92 20.41 12.34 -27.89
C VAL A 92 21.78 12.68 -28.45
N GLU A 93 22.14 13.97 -28.51
CA GLU A 93 23.44 14.41 -29.02
C GLU A 93 24.63 13.88 -28.18
N ALA A 94 24.50 13.84 -26.84
CA ALA A 94 25.57 13.42 -25.94
C ALA A 94 25.79 11.91 -25.90
N LEU A 95 24.74 11.11 -26.10
CA LEU A 95 24.76 9.66 -25.93
C LEU A 95 24.80 8.89 -27.25
N MET A 96 24.40 9.53 -28.36
CA MET A 96 24.40 8.87 -29.67
C MET A 96 25.80 8.85 -30.27
N PRO A 97 26.38 7.66 -30.52
CA PRO A 97 27.71 7.59 -31.12
C PRO A 97 27.71 8.16 -32.52
N THR A 98 28.71 8.97 -32.85
CA THR A 98 28.97 9.40 -34.24
C THR A 98 29.46 8.23 -35.06
N LEU A 99 28.64 7.70 -35.93
CA LEU A 99 28.95 6.54 -36.76
C LEU A 99 29.73 6.99 -38.03
N PRO A 100 30.73 6.23 -38.47
CA PRO A 100 31.35 6.44 -39.77
C PRO A 100 30.33 6.27 -40.89
N GLN A 101 30.52 7.00 -42.01
CA GLN A 101 29.55 7.02 -43.15
C GLN A 101 29.17 5.63 -43.67
N TRP A 102 30.05 4.64 -43.62
CA TRP A 102 29.78 3.27 -44.06
C TRP A 102 28.83 2.50 -43.15
N LEU A 103 28.61 2.99 -41.90
CA LEU A 103 27.67 2.44 -40.91
C LEU A 103 26.41 3.30 -40.78
N ALA A 104 26.21 4.32 -41.60
CA ALA A 104 25.06 5.23 -41.49
C ALA A 104 23.70 4.53 -41.57
N PHE A 105 23.62 3.37 -42.25
CA PHE A 105 22.39 2.56 -42.24
C PHE A 105 22.00 2.04 -40.86
N LEU A 106 22.98 1.84 -39.96
CA LEU A 106 22.76 1.39 -38.59
C LEU A 106 22.06 2.48 -37.76
N GLU A 107 22.21 3.74 -38.10
CA GLU A 107 21.57 4.86 -37.43
C GLU A 107 20.06 4.74 -37.44
N TYR A 108 19.47 4.29 -38.56
CA TYR A 108 18.03 4.03 -38.67
C TYR A 108 17.52 2.95 -37.71
N LEU A 109 18.36 1.99 -37.35
CA LEU A 109 18.04 0.93 -36.40
C LEU A 109 18.35 1.35 -34.95
N LEU A 110 19.49 2.03 -34.75
CA LEU A 110 19.95 2.44 -33.43
C LEU A 110 19.07 3.55 -32.85
N TRP A 111 18.55 4.45 -33.69
CA TRP A 111 17.76 5.57 -33.21
C TRP A 111 16.45 5.12 -32.48
N PRO A 112 15.55 4.31 -33.06
CA PRO A 112 14.39 3.83 -32.35
C PRO A 112 14.75 2.96 -31.14
N LEU A 113 15.82 2.16 -31.21
CA LEU A 113 16.30 1.38 -30.07
C LEU A 113 16.77 2.29 -28.92
N PHE A 114 17.51 3.35 -29.23
CA PHE A 114 17.95 4.35 -28.27
C PHE A 114 16.78 5.06 -27.62
N VAL A 115 15.81 5.54 -28.43
CA VAL A 115 14.58 6.16 -27.91
C VAL A 115 13.82 5.21 -26.99
N ALA A 116 13.66 3.95 -27.42
CA ALA A 116 13.01 2.93 -26.59
C ALA A 116 13.75 2.70 -25.26
N LEU A 117 15.07 2.65 -25.28
CA LEU A 117 15.90 2.50 -24.08
C LEU A 117 15.76 3.70 -23.14
N VAL A 118 15.79 4.93 -23.66
CA VAL A 118 15.61 6.14 -22.87
C VAL A 118 14.21 6.17 -22.25
N LEU A 119 13.17 5.87 -23.01
CA LEU A 119 11.80 5.77 -22.50
C LEU A 119 11.67 4.69 -21.43
N LEU A 120 12.34 3.57 -21.58
CA LEU A 120 12.35 2.48 -20.60
C LEU A 120 13.02 2.94 -19.29
N ILE A 121 14.17 3.60 -19.37
CA ILE A 121 14.88 4.14 -18.20
C ILE A 121 14.03 5.19 -17.50
N LEU A 122 13.41 6.10 -18.24
CA LEU A 122 12.51 7.12 -17.69
C LEU A 122 11.28 6.49 -17.02
N PHE A 123 10.66 5.51 -17.65
CA PHE A 123 9.49 4.82 -17.12
C PHE A 123 9.81 4.08 -15.81
N PHE A 124 10.87 3.27 -15.79
CA PHE A 124 11.26 2.53 -14.58
C PHE A 124 11.83 3.44 -13.49
N GLY A 125 12.64 4.42 -13.87
CA GLY A 125 13.19 5.42 -12.95
C GLY A 125 12.09 6.25 -12.30
N PHE A 126 11.11 6.71 -13.08
CA PHE A 126 9.94 7.41 -12.55
C PHE A 126 9.13 6.53 -11.61
N THR A 127 8.85 5.29 -12.01
CA THR A 127 8.06 4.35 -11.18
C THR A 127 8.74 4.10 -9.84
N LEU A 128 10.05 3.89 -9.85
CA LEU A 128 10.85 3.71 -8.63
C LEU A 128 10.79 4.95 -7.73
N LEU A 129 11.00 6.13 -8.31
CA LEU A 129 10.98 7.40 -7.59
C LEU A 129 9.59 7.72 -7.01
N ALA A 130 8.53 7.49 -7.80
CA ALA A 130 7.16 7.69 -7.37
C ALA A 130 6.78 6.77 -6.20
N ASN A 131 7.17 5.50 -6.25
CA ASN A 131 6.96 4.56 -5.15
C ASN A 131 7.73 4.96 -3.89
N LEU A 132 8.97 5.41 -4.05
CA LEU A 132 9.80 5.85 -2.94
C LEU A 132 9.22 7.09 -2.23
N ILE A 133 8.72 8.06 -3.02
CA ILE A 133 8.05 9.24 -2.49
C ILE A 133 6.70 8.89 -1.84
N ALA A 134 5.95 7.97 -2.45
CA ALA A 134 4.66 7.54 -1.93
C ALA A 134 4.76 6.73 -0.62
N ALA A 135 5.86 6.01 -0.41
CA ALA A 135 6.00 5.09 0.72
C ALA A 135 5.81 5.74 2.10
N PRO A 136 6.44 6.89 2.45
CA PRO A 136 6.20 7.54 3.74
C PRO A 136 4.75 8.06 3.88
N PHE A 137 4.13 8.53 2.79
CA PHE A 137 2.71 8.93 2.81
C PHE A 137 1.77 7.75 3.07
N ASN A 138 2.10 6.57 2.53
CA ASN A 138 1.35 5.35 2.78
C ASN A 138 1.47 4.89 4.24
N GLY A 139 2.65 4.99 4.85
CA GLY A 139 2.85 4.76 6.28
C GLY A 139 2.00 5.69 7.13
N PHE A 140 1.98 6.98 6.77
CA PHE A 140 1.17 7.99 7.45
C PHE A 140 -0.34 7.75 7.27
N LEU A 141 -0.78 7.37 6.07
CA LEU A 141 -2.17 6.96 5.82
C LEU A 141 -2.56 5.76 6.69
N ALA A 142 -1.70 4.75 6.79
CA ALA A 142 -1.94 3.57 7.62
C ALA A 142 -2.15 3.96 9.10
N GLU A 143 -1.33 4.88 9.64
CA GLU A 143 -1.49 5.38 11.00
C GLU A 143 -2.84 6.08 11.22
N LYS A 144 -3.25 6.94 10.28
CA LYS A 144 -4.55 7.64 10.36
C LYS A 144 -5.74 6.68 10.26
N VAL A 145 -5.66 5.70 9.36
CA VAL A 145 -6.68 4.64 9.24
C VAL A 145 -6.76 3.82 10.52
N GLU A 146 -5.63 3.46 11.11
CA GLU A 146 -5.60 2.73 12.38
C GLU A 146 -6.26 3.52 13.52
N ALA A 147 -5.97 4.83 13.64
CA ALA A 147 -6.59 5.68 14.62
C ALA A 147 -8.13 5.68 14.47
N VAL A 148 -8.62 5.85 13.25
CA VAL A 148 -10.06 5.82 12.94
C VAL A 148 -10.68 4.45 13.27
N VAL A 149 -10.04 3.35 12.88
CA VAL A 149 -10.56 1.99 13.10
C VAL A 149 -10.58 1.64 14.60
N ARG A 150 -9.62 2.15 15.38
CA ARG A 150 -9.56 1.97 16.83
C ARG A 150 -10.43 2.96 17.61
N GLY A 151 -11.15 3.86 16.94
CA GLY A 151 -11.98 4.88 17.60
C GLY A 151 -11.18 5.90 18.41
N ARG A 152 -9.90 6.11 18.08
CA ARG A 152 -9.05 7.14 18.68
C ARG A 152 -9.24 8.45 17.93
N ASP A 153 -9.02 9.58 18.62
CA ASP A 153 -8.93 10.86 17.94
C ASP A 153 -7.85 10.80 16.86
N VAL A 154 -8.17 11.36 15.69
CA VAL A 154 -7.24 11.38 14.56
C VAL A 154 -5.92 11.98 15.05
N ALA A 155 -4.85 11.19 14.94
CA ALA A 155 -3.50 11.54 15.35
C ALA A 155 -3.09 12.98 14.96
N PRO A 156 -2.06 13.55 15.59
CA PRO A 156 -1.68 14.97 15.47
C PRO A 156 -1.59 15.44 14.00
N PRO A 157 -1.67 16.76 13.75
CA PRO A 157 -1.58 17.30 12.40
C PRO A 157 -0.28 16.87 11.74
N PHE A 158 -0.31 16.72 10.41
CA PHE A 158 0.83 16.36 9.58
C PHE A 158 2.06 17.21 9.91
N SER A 159 3.17 16.56 10.23
CA SER A 159 4.45 17.21 10.52
C SER A 159 5.49 16.80 9.44
N TRP A 160 6.05 17.79 8.78
CA TRP A 160 7.14 17.56 7.82
C TRP A 160 8.38 16.93 8.48
N GLY A 161 8.66 17.30 9.74
CA GLY A 161 9.78 16.72 10.49
C GLY A 161 9.61 15.22 10.73
N GLU A 162 8.40 14.79 11.12
CA GLU A 162 8.09 13.36 11.30
C GLU A 162 8.17 12.60 9.98
N LEU A 163 7.64 13.18 8.88
CA LEU A 163 7.74 12.58 7.56
C LEU A 163 9.19 12.35 7.15
N LEU A 164 10.05 13.37 7.27
CA LEU A 164 11.46 13.29 6.93
C LEU A 164 12.21 12.27 7.81
N ALA A 165 11.89 12.18 9.09
CA ALA A 165 12.47 11.20 10.01
C ALA A 165 12.08 9.76 9.66
N MET A 166 10.94 9.54 9.02
CA MET A 166 10.50 8.21 8.56
C MET A 166 11.24 7.72 7.30
N ILE A 167 11.75 8.63 6.46
CA ILE A 167 12.33 8.29 5.14
C ILE A 167 13.41 7.20 5.22
N PRO A 168 14.46 7.28 6.08
CA PRO A 168 15.51 6.27 6.09
C PRO A 168 15.00 4.87 6.44
N ARG A 169 14.06 4.78 7.38
CA ARG A 169 13.44 3.51 7.78
C ARG A 169 12.60 2.94 6.65
N THR A 170 11.75 3.77 6.06
CA THR A 170 10.87 3.38 4.95
C THR A 170 11.69 2.93 3.74
N LEU A 171 12.76 3.66 3.41
CA LEU A 171 13.68 3.27 2.34
C LEU A 171 14.33 1.91 2.61
N GLY A 172 14.79 1.68 3.83
CA GLY A 172 15.32 0.38 4.23
C GLY A 172 14.30 -0.76 4.09
N ARG A 173 13.01 -0.49 4.35
CA ARG A 173 11.92 -1.46 4.15
C ARG A 173 11.68 -1.73 2.66
N GLU A 174 11.65 -0.70 1.82
CA GLU A 174 11.50 -0.87 0.36
C GLU A 174 12.66 -1.69 -0.24
N LEU A 175 13.90 -1.44 0.19
CA LEU A 175 15.05 -2.24 -0.22
C LEU A 175 14.94 -3.71 0.20
N ARG A 176 14.43 -3.99 1.40
CA ARG A 176 14.18 -5.37 1.85
C ARG A 176 13.09 -6.05 1.02
N LYS A 177 12.02 -5.33 0.64
CA LYS A 177 11.01 -5.85 -0.28
C LYS A 177 11.62 -6.22 -1.63
N LEU A 178 12.45 -5.36 -2.19
CA LEU A 178 13.17 -5.65 -3.44
C LEU A 178 14.10 -6.87 -3.29
N ALA A 179 14.88 -6.94 -2.21
CA ALA A 179 15.75 -8.08 -1.93
C ALA A 179 14.97 -9.39 -1.73
N TYR A 180 13.73 -9.33 -1.24
CA TYR A 180 12.84 -10.48 -1.13
C TYR A 180 12.23 -10.87 -2.48
N LEU A 181 11.82 -9.87 -3.27
CA LEU A 181 11.15 -10.05 -4.56
C LEU A 181 12.09 -10.55 -5.65
N LEU A 182 13.25 -9.88 -5.83
CA LEU A 182 14.13 -10.10 -6.98
C LEU A 182 14.63 -11.54 -7.14
N PRO A 183 15.15 -12.23 -6.11
CA PRO A 183 15.62 -13.60 -6.27
C PRO A 183 14.47 -14.57 -6.66
N ARG A 184 13.27 -14.35 -6.14
CA ARG A 184 12.10 -15.19 -6.41
C ARG A 184 11.54 -14.94 -7.81
N ALA A 185 11.48 -13.66 -8.21
CA ALA A 185 11.09 -13.29 -9.56
C ALA A 185 12.09 -13.84 -10.60
N LEU A 186 13.40 -13.76 -10.31
CA LEU A 186 14.43 -14.34 -11.17
C LEU A 186 14.30 -15.86 -11.26
N ALA A 187 14.08 -16.54 -10.16
CA ALA A 187 13.85 -18.00 -10.17
C ALA A 187 12.62 -18.38 -11.00
N LEU A 188 11.52 -17.63 -10.89
CA LEU A 188 10.32 -17.84 -11.70
C LEU A 188 10.57 -17.52 -13.18
N LEU A 189 11.35 -16.49 -13.48
CA LEU A 189 11.75 -16.16 -14.84
C LEU A 189 12.56 -17.29 -15.46
N VAL A 190 13.57 -17.82 -14.76
CA VAL A 190 14.35 -18.96 -15.20
C VAL A 190 13.45 -20.19 -15.42
N LEU A 191 12.53 -20.47 -14.49
CA LEU A 191 11.57 -21.54 -14.64
C LEU A 191 10.70 -21.38 -15.92
N SER A 192 10.33 -20.13 -16.24
CA SER A 192 9.54 -19.82 -17.43
C SER A 192 10.27 -20.12 -18.74
N LEU A 193 11.60 -20.14 -18.72
CA LEU A 193 12.44 -20.41 -19.90
C LEU A 193 12.70 -21.90 -20.13
N ILE A 194 12.41 -22.77 -19.15
CA ILE A 194 12.65 -24.20 -19.25
C ILE A 194 11.44 -24.87 -19.93
N PRO A 195 11.65 -25.53 -21.11
CA PRO A 195 10.59 -26.24 -21.79
C PRO A 195 9.97 -27.34 -20.91
N GLY A 196 8.65 -27.44 -20.90
CA GLY A 196 7.90 -28.38 -20.07
C GLY A 196 7.58 -27.84 -18.67
N LEU A 197 8.51 -27.14 -18.00
CA LEU A 197 8.27 -26.49 -16.71
C LEU A 197 7.57 -25.15 -16.85
N ASN A 198 7.62 -24.52 -18.02
CA ASN A 198 6.95 -23.24 -18.32
C ASN A 198 5.42 -23.30 -18.13
N LEU A 199 4.80 -24.48 -18.24
CA LEU A 199 3.37 -24.67 -17.92
C LEU A 199 3.04 -24.32 -16.46
N LEU A 200 3.98 -24.53 -15.54
CA LEU A 200 3.83 -24.17 -14.12
C LEU A 200 4.13 -22.70 -13.84
N ALA A 201 4.80 -22.03 -14.77
CA ALA A 201 5.23 -20.65 -14.56
C ALA A 201 4.04 -19.70 -14.36
N ALA A 202 3.00 -19.78 -15.19
CA ALA A 202 1.85 -18.88 -15.10
C ALA A 202 1.11 -18.94 -13.75
N PRO A 203 0.71 -20.12 -13.23
CA PRO A 203 0.08 -20.19 -11.91
C PRO A 203 1.03 -19.80 -10.77
N LEU A 204 2.32 -20.06 -10.89
CA LEU A 204 3.30 -19.64 -9.89
C LEU A 204 3.52 -18.12 -9.89
N TRP A 205 3.57 -17.47 -11.05
CA TRP A 205 3.60 -16.02 -11.18
C TRP A 205 2.36 -15.36 -10.56
N LEU A 206 1.17 -15.94 -10.82
CA LEU A 206 -0.07 -15.45 -10.22
C LEU A 206 -0.02 -15.57 -8.70
N LEU A 207 0.32 -16.74 -8.16
CA LEU A 207 0.41 -16.97 -6.72
C LEU A 207 1.45 -16.07 -6.06
N PHE A 208 2.60 -15.90 -6.72
CA PHE A 208 3.66 -15.00 -6.26
C PHE A 208 3.19 -13.54 -6.26
N GLY A 209 2.54 -13.08 -7.33
CA GLY A 209 1.98 -11.72 -7.41
C GLY A 209 0.94 -11.46 -6.33
N VAL A 210 0.01 -12.40 -6.12
CA VAL A 210 -0.99 -12.35 -5.04
C VAL A 210 -0.32 -12.25 -3.67
N TRP A 211 0.69 -13.09 -3.41
CA TRP A 211 1.44 -13.04 -2.15
C TRP A 211 2.16 -11.71 -1.96
N MET A 212 2.81 -11.22 -3.02
CA MET A 212 3.53 -9.94 -2.98
C MET A 212 2.61 -8.75 -2.72
N MET A 213 1.35 -8.77 -3.19
CA MET A 213 0.38 -7.74 -2.85
C MET A 213 0.10 -7.70 -1.33
N ALA A 214 -0.07 -8.86 -0.71
CA ALA A 214 -0.25 -8.92 0.74
C ALA A 214 1.00 -8.40 1.49
N VAL A 215 2.19 -8.84 1.09
CA VAL A 215 3.48 -8.38 1.66
C VAL A 215 3.63 -6.86 1.52
N GLN A 216 3.37 -6.33 0.32
CA GLN A 216 3.53 -4.91 0.00
C GLN A 216 2.69 -4.01 0.91
N TYR A 217 1.42 -4.34 1.10
CA TYR A 217 0.50 -3.45 1.79
C TYR A 217 0.44 -3.67 3.31
N ILE A 218 0.63 -4.89 3.79
CA ILE A 218 0.73 -5.17 5.24
C ILE A 218 2.02 -4.60 5.84
N ASP A 219 3.05 -4.41 5.02
CA ASP A 219 4.29 -3.80 5.48
C ASP A 219 4.10 -2.41 6.10
N TYR A 220 3.16 -1.59 5.61
CA TYR A 220 2.94 -0.24 6.13
C TYR A 220 2.45 -0.24 7.61
N PRO A 221 1.35 -0.92 8.00
CA PRO A 221 0.98 -0.99 9.40
C PRO A 221 2.01 -1.75 10.24
N ALA A 222 2.66 -2.79 9.72
CA ALA A 222 3.69 -3.52 10.44
C ALA A 222 4.92 -2.63 10.74
N ASP A 223 5.35 -1.79 9.79
CA ASP A 223 6.44 -0.84 9.97
C ASP A 223 6.08 0.25 11.00
N ASN A 224 4.85 0.76 10.99
CA ASN A 224 4.38 1.73 11.99
C ASN A 224 4.47 1.15 13.40
N HIS A 225 4.25 -0.15 13.57
CA HIS A 225 4.43 -0.88 14.82
C HIS A 225 5.86 -1.36 15.07
N LYS A 226 6.84 -0.97 14.23
CA LYS A 226 8.25 -1.37 14.33
C LYS A 226 8.44 -2.89 14.32
N MET A 227 7.51 -3.64 13.73
CA MET A 227 7.61 -5.08 13.60
C MET A 227 8.77 -5.46 12.68
N GLY A 228 9.55 -6.46 13.07
CA GLY A 228 10.62 -7.01 12.25
C GLY A 228 10.11 -7.54 10.91
N TRP A 229 10.96 -7.54 9.89
CA TRP A 229 10.61 -8.05 8.56
C TRP A 229 10.21 -9.53 8.60
N ASP A 230 10.99 -10.34 9.28
CA ASP A 230 10.75 -11.79 9.38
C ASP A 230 9.52 -12.12 10.22
N ASP A 231 9.26 -11.32 11.28
CA ASP A 231 8.07 -11.44 12.12
C ASP A 231 6.80 -11.10 11.32
N MET A 232 6.85 -10.07 10.49
CA MET A 232 5.75 -9.71 9.59
C MET A 232 5.48 -10.85 8.58
N LEU A 233 6.52 -11.43 7.98
CA LEU A 233 6.35 -12.56 7.08
C LEU A 233 5.81 -13.81 7.80
N ALA A 234 6.23 -14.06 9.04
CA ALA A 234 5.71 -15.13 9.88
C ALA A 234 4.23 -14.90 10.21
N TRP A 235 3.84 -13.66 10.55
CA TRP A 235 2.45 -13.27 10.79
C TRP A 235 1.56 -13.47 9.55
N LEU A 236 2.03 -13.07 8.36
CA LEU A 236 1.34 -13.29 7.09
C LEU A 236 1.15 -14.79 6.79
N ARG A 237 2.19 -15.61 7.03
CA ARG A 237 2.13 -17.08 6.85
C ARG A 237 1.16 -17.73 7.82
N ALA A 238 1.12 -17.29 9.08
CA ALA A 238 0.16 -17.77 10.06
C ALA A 238 -1.30 -17.50 9.62
N LYS A 239 -1.54 -16.38 8.93
CA LYS A 239 -2.84 -15.95 8.42
C LYS A 239 -2.94 -16.08 6.89
N ARG A 240 -2.33 -17.16 6.35
CA ARG A 240 -2.13 -17.33 4.90
C ARG A 240 -3.39 -17.19 4.06
N TRP A 241 -4.53 -17.69 4.52
CA TRP A 241 -5.76 -17.64 3.73
C TRP A 241 -6.34 -16.23 3.63
N GLN A 242 -6.33 -15.47 4.72
CA GLN A 242 -6.73 -14.07 4.73
C GLN A 242 -5.73 -13.22 3.91
N SER A 243 -4.43 -13.47 4.07
CA SER A 243 -3.36 -12.79 3.33
C SER A 243 -3.46 -13.03 1.84
N LEU A 244 -3.63 -14.29 1.41
CA LEU A 244 -3.84 -14.63 0.00
C LEU A 244 -5.16 -14.06 -0.53
N GLY A 245 -6.24 -14.12 0.25
CA GLY A 245 -7.52 -13.55 -0.15
C GLY A 245 -7.46 -12.02 -0.32
N PHE A 246 -6.78 -11.31 0.59
CA PHE A 246 -6.54 -9.87 0.47
C PHE A 246 -5.64 -9.54 -0.73
N GLY A 247 -4.54 -10.29 -0.88
CA GLY A 247 -3.63 -10.12 -2.00
C GLY A 247 -4.29 -10.41 -3.34
N ALA A 248 -5.11 -11.45 -3.43
CA ALA A 248 -5.85 -11.79 -4.66
C ALA A 248 -6.86 -10.70 -5.04
N ALA A 249 -7.61 -10.18 -4.08
CA ALA A 249 -8.52 -9.07 -4.33
C ALA A 249 -7.78 -7.81 -4.80
N THR A 250 -6.64 -7.50 -4.19
CA THR A 250 -5.81 -6.36 -4.56
C THR A 250 -5.19 -6.55 -5.95
N TYR A 251 -4.68 -7.75 -6.23
CA TYR A 251 -4.13 -8.10 -7.53
C TYR A 251 -5.19 -8.03 -8.64
N ALA A 252 -6.38 -8.55 -8.40
CA ALA A 252 -7.50 -8.47 -9.33
C ALA A 252 -7.96 -7.03 -9.57
N ALA A 253 -8.02 -6.20 -8.52
CA ALA A 253 -8.37 -4.79 -8.63
C ALA A 253 -7.34 -3.99 -9.44
N LEU A 254 -6.05 -4.39 -9.41
CA LEU A 254 -4.98 -3.80 -10.22
C LEU A 254 -5.22 -3.95 -11.73
N LEU A 255 -5.92 -5.01 -12.13
CA LEU A 255 -6.24 -5.28 -13.54
C LEU A 255 -7.38 -4.41 -14.08
N VAL A 256 -8.09 -3.69 -13.22
CA VAL A 256 -9.21 -2.82 -13.62
C VAL A 256 -8.69 -1.42 -13.92
N PRO A 257 -8.70 -0.97 -15.19
CA PRO A 257 -8.27 0.37 -15.58
C PRO A 257 -9.06 1.45 -14.82
N GLY A 258 -8.37 2.49 -14.37
CA GLY A 258 -8.97 3.60 -13.61
C GLY A 258 -9.10 3.34 -12.11
N LEU A 259 -9.37 2.12 -11.66
CA LEU A 259 -9.37 1.77 -10.24
C LEU A 259 -7.95 1.85 -9.65
N ASN A 260 -6.94 1.66 -10.48
CA ASN A 260 -5.52 1.64 -10.13
C ASN A 260 -5.06 2.92 -9.40
N ILE A 261 -5.64 4.08 -9.75
CA ILE A 261 -5.30 5.36 -9.11
C ILE A 261 -5.68 5.36 -7.62
N LEU A 262 -6.82 4.77 -7.28
CA LEU A 262 -7.32 4.70 -5.90
C LEU A 262 -6.91 3.39 -5.21
N LEU A 263 -6.40 2.43 -5.96
CA LEU A 263 -6.09 1.09 -5.43
C LEU A 263 -5.01 1.14 -4.36
N MET A 264 -3.93 1.89 -4.58
CA MET A 264 -2.83 1.97 -3.63
C MET A 264 -3.31 2.49 -2.25
N PRO A 265 -3.96 3.66 -2.13
CA PRO A 265 -4.47 4.10 -0.83
C PRO A 265 -5.58 3.20 -0.27
N ALA A 266 -6.43 2.60 -1.12
CA ALA A 266 -7.45 1.67 -0.69
C ALA A 266 -6.85 0.38 -0.12
N ALA A 267 -5.79 -0.14 -0.75
CA ALA A 267 -5.08 -1.32 -0.28
C ALA A 267 -4.30 -1.05 1.02
N VAL A 268 -3.67 0.12 1.16
CA VAL A 268 -3.04 0.54 2.44
C VAL A 268 -4.07 0.60 3.56
N ALA A 269 -5.22 1.25 3.31
CA ALA A 269 -6.30 1.33 4.29
C ALA A 269 -6.89 -0.05 4.62
N GLY A 270 -7.11 -0.89 3.60
CA GLY A 270 -7.59 -2.26 3.75
C GLY A 270 -6.62 -3.16 4.54
N ALA A 271 -5.33 -3.07 4.25
CA ALA A 271 -4.27 -3.75 4.98
C ALA A 271 -4.23 -3.33 6.45
N THR A 272 -4.44 -2.04 6.72
CA THR A 272 -4.49 -1.54 8.09
C THR A 272 -5.73 -2.07 8.84
N VAL A 273 -6.90 -2.12 8.18
CA VAL A 273 -8.09 -2.76 8.77
C VAL A 273 -7.84 -4.24 9.05
N PHE A 274 -7.20 -4.95 8.11
CA PHE A 274 -6.80 -6.35 8.28
C PHE A 274 -5.89 -6.50 9.51
N TRP A 275 -4.82 -5.68 9.59
CA TRP A 275 -3.90 -5.66 10.71
C TRP A 275 -4.62 -5.47 12.05
N VAL A 276 -5.41 -4.41 12.18
CA VAL A 276 -6.10 -4.07 13.45
C VAL A 276 -7.06 -5.16 13.89
N ARG A 277 -7.83 -5.73 12.96
CA ARG A 277 -8.85 -6.73 13.30
C ARG A 277 -8.23 -8.07 13.68
N GLU A 278 -7.21 -8.49 12.95
CA GLU A 278 -6.54 -9.78 13.21
C GLU A 278 -5.61 -9.72 14.43
N ASP A 279 -4.98 -8.58 14.71
CA ASP A 279 -4.18 -8.39 15.93
C ASP A 279 -5.09 -8.28 17.15
N GLY A 280 -6.20 -7.55 17.05
CA GLY A 280 -7.21 -7.46 18.10
C GLY A 280 -7.83 -8.83 18.45
N ALA A 281 -8.14 -9.66 17.46
CA ALA A 281 -8.63 -11.02 17.67
C ALA A 281 -7.59 -11.91 18.38
N SER A 282 -6.31 -11.78 18.05
CA SER A 282 -5.22 -12.53 18.69
C SER A 282 -5.07 -12.19 20.17
N ARG A 283 -5.20 -10.91 20.53
CA ARG A 283 -5.11 -10.44 21.93
C ARG A 283 -6.28 -10.90 22.78
N LEU A 284 -7.49 -10.98 22.22
CA LEU A 284 -8.66 -11.50 22.95
C LEU A 284 -8.53 -12.97 23.28
N VAL A 285 -7.97 -13.78 22.37
CA VAL A 285 -7.73 -15.22 22.62
C VAL A 285 -6.69 -15.43 23.71
N VAL A 286 -5.66 -14.59 23.79
CA VAL A 286 -4.63 -14.67 24.85
C VAL A 286 -5.19 -14.23 26.22
N ALA A 287 -6.07 -13.23 26.25
CA ALA A 287 -6.67 -12.73 27.49
C ALA A 287 -7.77 -13.67 28.05
N SER A 288 -8.27 -14.62 27.25
CA SER A 288 -9.28 -15.62 27.65
C SER A 288 -8.68 -16.95 28.13
N ARG A 289 -7.36 -17.10 28.09
CA ARG A 289 -6.61 -18.24 28.64
C ARG A 289 -5.94 -17.87 29.96
#